data_01d43b0d7e7f1a2f9f0e330e8047c4a0
#
_entry.id   01d43b0d7e7f1a2f9f0e330e8047c4a0
#
_cell.length_a   1.000
_cell.length_b   1.000
_cell.length_c   1.000
_cell.angle_alpha   90.00
_cell.angle_beta   90.00
_cell.angle_gamma   90.00
#
_symmetry.space_group_name_H-M   'P 1'
#
loop_
_entity.id
_entity.type
_entity.pdbx_description
1 polymer ?
#
loop_
_entity_poly.entity_id
_entity_poly.type
_entity_poly.pdbx_seq_one_letter_code
_entity_poly.pdbx_strand_id
1 'polypeptide(L)'
;MKHIKRLLIALLILLITLPSAAVAATRYTGYINKNTYVYKRPSTSSDKVEIARNTKVYVIGTSGRFFMVQNPQNSVKGYVLKSCVSKKKTADPSGQEEDPVDPGDSGESGESGDPGDPLSWKSKVVKLDWNKQGKDVMKRGSYGYLYDIKKGIKLRIKRMGGTKHADVEPATAADTAKLKKIAGGKFSWGCHPMILQAGGQYVACSINTMPHGDQTITNNNYNGQFCLHMVNSRTHGTNKINPEHQKCIRQAYNWAHGIS
;
A
#
# COMPACT_ATOMS: atom_id res chain seq x y z
N MET A 1 44.49 46.52 33.12
CA MET A 1 43.99 46.04 31.83
C MET A 1 44.43 44.63 31.42
N LYS A 2 45.45 44.02 31.99
CA LYS A 2 45.93 42.65 31.62
C LYS A 2 45.15 41.51 32.28
N HIS A 3 44.49 41.72 33.40
CA HIS A 3 43.72 40.68 34.13
C HIS A 3 42.32 40.44 33.58
N ILE A 4 41.67 41.42 32.94
CA ILE A 4 40.34 41.30 32.37
C ILE A 4 40.34 40.43 31.08
N LYS A 5 41.42 40.47 30.29
CA LYS A 5 41.53 39.64 29.08
C LYS A 5 41.70 38.14 29.36
N ARG A 6 42.31 37.78 30.53
CA ARG A 6 42.47 36.36 30.91
C ARG A 6 41.19 35.73 31.45
N LEU A 7 40.27 36.50 32.04
CA LEU A 7 39.01 36.01 32.52
C LEU A 7 38.00 35.73 31.40
N LEU A 8 38.04 36.52 30.32
CA LEU A 8 37.20 36.34 29.15
C LEU A 8 37.57 35.10 28.31
N ILE A 9 38.84 34.71 28.30
CA ILE A 9 39.33 33.52 27.59
C ILE A 9 38.99 32.25 28.38
N ALA A 10 38.98 32.28 29.71
CA ALA A 10 38.58 31.13 30.54
C ALA A 10 37.07 30.86 30.48
N LEU A 11 36.24 31.89 30.27
CA LEU A 11 34.80 31.73 30.17
C LEU A 11 34.35 31.19 28.78
N LEU A 12 35.16 31.39 27.74
CA LEU A 12 34.85 30.92 26.39
C LEU A 12 35.20 29.44 26.20
N ILE A 13 36.04 28.86 27.04
CA ILE A 13 36.44 27.44 26.97
C ILE A 13 35.46 26.54 27.74
N LEU A 14 34.68 27.09 28.64
CA LEU A 14 33.71 26.30 29.43
C LEU A 14 32.38 26.06 28.74
N LEU A 15 32.15 26.62 27.53
CA LEU A 15 30.91 26.45 26.77
C LEU A 15 30.97 25.34 25.69
N ILE A 16 32.08 24.58 25.57
CA ILE A 16 32.25 23.60 24.49
C ILE A 16 32.22 22.15 24.99
N THR A 17 31.96 21.91 26.25
CA THR A 17 31.86 20.54 26.77
C THR A 17 30.48 20.24 27.39
N LEU A 18 29.41 20.49 26.65
CA LEU A 18 28.21 19.69 26.86
C LEU A 18 28.47 18.32 26.24
N PRO A 19 28.47 17.24 27.02
CA PRO A 19 28.54 15.91 26.41
C PRO A 19 27.32 15.77 25.53
N SER A 20 27.54 15.71 24.23
CA SER A 20 26.54 15.15 23.31
C SER A 20 26.19 13.81 23.93
N ALA A 21 24.99 13.69 24.49
CA ALA A 21 24.47 12.40 24.93
C ALA A 21 24.53 11.47 23.72
N ALA A 22 25.56 10.65 23.68
CA ALA A 22 25.68 9.58 22.71
C ALA A 22 24.49 8.67 23.00
N VAL A 23 23.42 8.84 22.25
CA VAL A 23 22.31 7.88 22.24
C VAL A 23 22.95 6.55 21.90
N ALA A 24 23.03 5.67 22.89
CA ALA A 24 23.58 4.35 22.74
C ALA A 24 22.87 3.69 21.54
N ALA A 25 23.61 3.49 20.47
CA ALA A 25 23.07 2.94 19.23
C ALA A 25 22.60 1.51 19.54
N THR A 26 21.31 1.30 19.59
CA THR A 26 20.71 -0.01 19.78
C THR A 26 21.04 -0.87 18.56
N ARG A 27 22.12 -1.66 18.66
CA ARG A 27 22.52 -2.57 17.58
C ARG A 27 21.79 -3.89 17.73
N TYR A 28 20.96 -4.22 16.75
CA TYR A 28 20.36 -5.55 16.68
C TYR A 28 20.23 -6.03 15.23
N THR A 29 20.10 -7.33 15.06
CA THR A 29 19.78 -7.91 13.76
C THR A 29 18.30 -7.68 13.44
N GLY A 30 18.03 -7.07 12.29
CA GLY A 30 16.70 -6.96 11.71
C GLY A 30 16.64 -7.67 10.36
N TYR A 31 15.42 -7.87 9.89
CA TYR A 31 15.13 -8.42 8.57
C TYR A 31 14.17 -7.48 7.85
N ILE A 32 14.39 -7.27 6.58
CA ILE A 32 13.46 -6.53 5.73
C ILE A 32 12.19 -7.36 5.60
N ASN A 33 11.06 -6.85 6.06
CA ASN A 33 9.80 -7.59 6.10
C ASN A 33 9.01 -7.54 4.78
N LYS A 34 9.38 -6.61 3.86
CA LYS A 34 8.79 -6.47 2.52
C LYS A 34 9.80 -5.84 1.57
N ASN A 35 9.65 -6.04 0.25
CA ASN A 35 10.46 -5.33 -0.75
C ASN A 35 10.33 -3.82 -0.54
N THR A 36 11.45 -3.11 -0.41
CA THR A 36 11.49 -1.68 -0.08
C THR A 36 12.78 -1.04 -0.59
N TYR A 37 13.08 0.15 -0.10
CA TYR A 37 14.29 0.89 -0.49
C TYR A 37 15.17 1.21 0.70
N VAL A 38 16.48 1.20 0.45
CA VAL A 38 17.49 1.81 1.31
C VAL A 38 17.78 3.21 0.78
N TYR A 39 17.52 4.21 1.56
CA TYR A 39 17.70 5.63 1.23
C TYR A 39 19.08 6.12 1.69
N LYS A 40 19.70 7.00 0.91
CA LYS A 40 21.00 7.61 1.25
C LYS A 40 20.90 8.58 2.45
N ARG A 41 19.75 9.24 2.60
CA ARG A 41 19.39 10.14 3.72
C ARG A 41 18.04 9.73 4.30
N PRO A 42 17.68 10.13 5.55
CA PRO A 42 16.40 9.75 6.17
C PRO A 42 15.23 10.56 5.58
N SER A 43 15.03 10.40 4.26
CA SER A 43 13.99 11.03 3.47
C SER A 43 13.59 10.11 2.31
N THR A 44 12.30 9.98 2.05
CA THR A 44 11.77 9.18 0.94
C THR A 44 12.04 9.80 -0.45
N SER A 45 12.40 11.07 -0.50
CA SER A 45 12.84 11.78 -1.71
C SER A 45 14.36 11.69 -1.97
N SER A 46 15.12 11.04 -1.08
CA SER A 46 16.57 10.84 -1.26
C SER A 46 16.86 9.75 -2.30
N ASP A 47 18.09 9.77 -2.85
CA ASP A 47 18.62 8.66 -3.64
C ASP A 47 18.40 7.35 -2.88
N LYS A 48 18.00 6.31 -3.61
CA LYS A 48 17.59 5.04 -3.02
C LYS A 48 17.96 3.85 -3.89
N VAL A 49 18.17 2.71 -3.24
CA VAL A 49 18.43 1.42 -3.86
C VAL A 49 17.42 0.42 -3.33
N GLU A 50 16.91 -0.41 -4.19
CA GLU A 50 15.95 -1.44 -3.81
C GLU A 50 16.60 -2.51 -2.92
N ILE A 51 15.86 -3.00 -1.92
CA ILE A 51 16.27 -4.07 -1.02
C ILE A 51 15.14 -5.08 -0.89
N ALA A 52 15.48 -6.35 -1.10
CA ALA A 52 14.51 -7.43 -1.09
C ALA A 52 14.04 -7.79 0.32
N ARG A 53 12.81 -8.30 0.41
CA ARG A 53 12.26 -8.95 1.59
C ARG A 53 13.20 -10.05 2.11
N ASN A 54 13.16 -10.28 3.43
CA ASN A 54 14.00 -11.24 4.14
C ASN A 54 15.51 -10.95 4.10
N THR A 55 15.95 -9.82 3.51
CA THR A 55 17.33 -9.39 3.60
C THR A 55 17.68 -9.08 5.05
N LYS A 56 18.75 -9.72 5.56
CA LYS A 56 19.31 -9.45 6.88
C LYS A 56 19.98 -8.09 6.90
N VAL A 57 19.71 -7.27 7.91
CA VAL A 57 20.35 -5.96 8.13
C VAL A 57 20.71 -5.80 9.60
N TYR A 58 21.75 -5.03 9.87
CA TYR A 58 22.05 -4.56 11.24
C TYR A 58 21.41 -3.19 11.43
N VAL A 59 20.49 -3.07 12.38
CA VAL A 59 19.96 -1.78 12.82
C VAL A 59 20.99 -1.15 13.74
N ILE A 60 21.56 -0.03 13.31
CA ILE A 60 22.68 0.64 13.99
C ILE A 60 22.31 2.03 14.54
N GLY A 61 21.09 2.49 14.30
CA GLY A 61 20.60 3.77 14.79
C GLY A 61 19.18 4.07 14.29
N THR A 62 18.67 5.23 14.69
CA THR A 62 17.35 5.73 14.29
C THR A 62 17.44 7.20 13.86
N SER A 63 16.60 7.61 12.91
CA SER A 63 16.42 9.00 12.51
C SER A 63 14.97 9.22 12.11
N GLY A 64 14.19 9.87 12.98
CA GLY A 64 12.75 10.04 12.79
C GLY A 64 12.04 8.69 12.56
N ARG A 65 11.33 8.58 11.45
CA ARG A 65 10.63 7.35 11.03
C ARG A 65 11.53 6.30 10.36
N PHE A 66 12.84 6.51 10.30
CA PHE A 66 13.78 5.58 9.68
C PHE A 66 14.65 4.88 10.72
N PHE A 67 15.03 3.64 10.41
CA PHE A 67 16.21 2.99 10.98
C PHE A 67 17.43 3.29 10.11
N MET A 68 18.57 3.60 10.74
CA MET A 68 19.86 3.51 10.09
C MET A 68 20.27 2.04 10.09
N VAL A 69 20.50 1.48 8.91
CA VAL A 69 20.84 0.07 8.72
C VAL A 69 22.17 -0.09 8.04
N GLN A 70 22.81 -1.21 8.29
CA GLN A 70 24.03 -1.65 7.62
C GLN A 70 23.80 -3.04 7.03
N ASN A 71 24.16 -3.21 5.76
CA ASN A 71 24.14 -4.53 5.13
C ASN A 71 25.34 -5.35 5.64
N PRO A 72 25.13 -6.55 6.22
CA PRO A 72 26.20 -7.39 6.75
C PRO A 72 27.17 -7.92 5.67
N GLN A 73 26.75 -8.00 4.42
CA GLN A 73 27.56 -8.59 3.34
C GLN A 73 28.54 -7.60 2.70
N ASN A 74 28.19 -6.31 2.65
CA ASN A 74 29.01 -5.30 1.95
C ASN A 74 29.25 -4.02 2.76
N SER A 75 28.84 -4.01 4.03
CA SER A 75 29.00 -2.86 4.95
C SER A 75 28.35 -1.55 4.49
N VAL A 76 27.56 -1.56 3.43
CA VAL A 76 26.83 -0.38 2.95
C VAL A 76 25.82 0.04 4.01
N LYS A 77 25.83 1.35 4.32
CA LYS A 77 24.90 1.97 5.29
C LYS A 77 23.87 2.79 4.55
N GLY A 78 22.67 2.85 5.13
CA GLY A 78 21.58 3.67 4.61
C GLY A 78 20.41 3.71 5.57
N TYR A 79 19.29 4.24 5.11
CA TYR A 79 18.09 4.44 5.91
C TYR A 79 16.94 3.62 5.33
N VAL A 80 16.24 2.91 6.19
CA VAL A 80 15.03 2.13 5.82
C VAL A 80 13.90 2.56 6.75
N LEU A 81 12.69 2.66 6.22
CA LEU A 81 11.51 2.95 7.05
C LEU A 81 11.37 1.90 8.16
N LYS A 82 11.09 2.35 9.39
CA LYS A 82 10.93 1.48 10.55
C LYS A 82 9.88 0.39 10.33
N SER A 83 8.80 0.71 9.61
CA SER A 83 7.74 -0.23 9.21
C SER A 83 8.21 -1.35 8.27
N CYS A 84 9.38 -1.22 7.66
CA CYS A 84 9.93 -2.21 6.74
C CYS A 84 10.97 -3.15 7.38
N VAL A 85 11.17 -3.07 8.71
CA VAL A 85 12.18 -3.88 9.42
C VAL A 85 11.52 -4.61 10.60
N SER A 86 11.70 -5.93 10.68
CA SER A 86 11.25 -6.77 11.79
C SER A 86 12.45 -7.41 12.51
N LYS A 87 12.27 -7.81 13.78
CA LYS A 87 13.28 -8.56 14.53
C LYS A 87 13.35 -10.05 14.15
N LYS A 88 12.28 -10.57 13.55
CA LYS A 88 12.21 -11.96 13.07
C LYS A 88 12.20 -12.00 11.56
N LYS A 89 12.84 -12.99 10.98
CA LYS A 89 12.69 -13.31 9.56
C LYS A 89 11.23 -13.67 9.33
N THR A 90 10.57 -13.01 8.38
CA THR A 90 9.21 -13.40 7.99
C THR A 90 9.29 -14.79 7.41
N ALA A 91 8.46 -15.70 7.90
CA ALA A 91 8.33 -17.02 7.31
C ALA A 91 8.10 -16.87 5.81
N ASP A 92 8.75 -17.72 5.02
CA ASP A 92 8.54 -17.73 3.58
C ASP A 92 7.11 -18.22 3.37
N PRO A 93 6.19 -17.39 2.90
CA PRO A 93 4.85 -17.88 2.68
C PRO A 93 4.86 -18.60 1.35
N SER A 94 4.83 -19.92 1.40
CA SER A 94 4.13 -20.63 0.37
C SER A 94 2.68 -20.11 0.40
N GLY A 95 2.45 -18.93 -0.19
CA GLY A 95 1.15 -18.47 -0.59
C GLY A 95 0.41 -17.38 0.16
N GLN A 96 1.02 -16.47 0.97
CA GLN A 96 0.31 -15.22 1.33
C GLN A 96 1.32 -14.09 1.63
N GLU A 97 1.49 -13.19 0.66
CA GLU A 97 2.15 -11.91 0.89
C GLU A 97 1.17 -10.97 1.62
N GLU A 98 1.52 -10.56 2.85
CA GLU A 98 0.85 -9.43 3.48
C GLU A 98 1.24 -8.15 2.75
N ASP A 99 0.23 -7.45 2.22
CA ASP A 99 0.38 -6.23 1.45
C ASP A 99 0.95 -5.08 2.31
N PRO A 100 1.78 -4.21 1.73
CA PRO A 100 2.30 -3.03 2.43
C PRO A 100 1.17 -2.08 2.81
N VAL A 101 1.11 -1.71 4.08
CA VAL A 101 0.20 -0.67 4.59
C VAL A 101 0.58 0.67 3.94
N ASP A 102 -0.38 1.33 3.31
CA ASP A 102 -0.26 2.67 2.74
C ASP A 102 -0.01 3.69 3.87
N PRO A 103 1.05 4.53 3.81
CA PRO A 103 1.29 5.57 4.80
C PRO A 103 0.35 6.79 4.71
N GLY A 104 -0.75 6.70 3.96
CA GLY A 104 -1.71 7.80 3.72
C GLY A 104 -3.05 7.70 4.45
N ASP A 105 -3.29 6.65 5.24
CA ASP A 105 -4.54 6.55 6.02
C ASP A 105 -4.27 6.78 7.53
N SER A 106 -4.17 8.06 7.91
CA SER A 106 -4.38 8.52 9.27
C SER A 106 -5.88 8.80 9.48
N GLY A 107 -6.68 7.76 9.47
CA GLY A 107 -8.11 7.77 9.77
C GLY A 107 -8.38 6.85 10.94
N GLU A 108 -8.47 7.47 12.08
CA GLU A 108 -8.78 7.01 13.41
C GLU A 108 -10.04 6.14 13.51
N SER A 109 -10.03 5.38 14.60
CA SER A 109 -11.11 4.69 15.31
C SER A 109 -11.44 3.29 14.83
N GLY A 110 -10.96 2.32 15.51
CA GLY A 110 -11.60 1.68 16.65
C GLY A 110 -12.89 0.98 16.31
N GLU A 111 -12.77 -0.32 16.09
CA GLU A 111 -13.67 -1.26 16.75
C GLU A 111 -13.02 -2.63 16.70
N SER A 112 -12.80 -3.18 17.91
CA SER A 112 -12.36 -4.54 18.15
C SER A 112 -13.39 -5.51 17.59
N GLY A 113 -13.18 -5.95 16.35
CA GLY A 113 -13.87 -7.13 15.82
C GLY A 113 -13.11 -8.36 16.28
N ASP A 114 -13.85 -9.34 16.73
CA ASP A 114 -13.41 -10.67 17.12
C ASP A 114 -12.34 -11.23 16.14
N PRO A 115 -11.17 -11.71 16.62
CA PRO A 115 -10.12 -12.28 15.80
C PRO A 115 -10.51 -13.58 15.05
N GLY A 116 -11.76 -14.01 15.12
CA GLY A 116 -12.23 -15.32 14.65
C GLY A 116 -12.76 -15.42 13.23
N ASP A 117 -13.21 -14.33 12.57
CA ASP A 117 -13.73 -14.41 11.20
C ASP A 117 -12.96 -13.47 10.25
N PRO A 118 -12.14 -14.03 9.33
CA PRO A 118 -11.41 -13.24 8.33
C PRO A 118 -12.32 -12.46 7.37
N LEU A 119 -13.63 -12.65 7.44
CA LEU A 119 -14.66 -11.99 6.61
C LEU A 119 -15.68 -11.18 7.43
N SER A 120 -15.36 -10.80 8.66
CA SER A 120 -16.22 -9.99 9.56
C SER A 120 -16.66 -8.65 8.93
N TRP A 121 -15.94 -8.14 7.94
CA TRP A 121 -16.28 -6.93 7.18
C TRP A 121 -17.42 -7.12 6.18
N LYS A 122 -17.88 -8.34 5.91
CA LYS A 122 -18.97 -8.62 4.92
C LYS A 122 -20.23 -7.82 5.21
N SER A 123 -20.67 -7.76 6.45
CA SER A 123 -21.85 -7.02 6.87
C SER A 123 -21.75 -5.51 6.61
N LYS A 124 -20.53 -4.98 6.46
CA LYS A 124 -20.25 -3.56 6.19
C LYS A 124 -20.25 -3.22 4.69
N VAL A 125 -20.44 -4.19 3.79
CA VAL A 125 -20.44 -3.96 2.34
C VAL A 125 -21.66 -3.17 1.93
N VAL A 126 -21.44 -2.09 1.18
CA VAL A 126 -22.48 -1.21 0.66
C VAL A 126 -22.50 -1.19 -0.88
N LYS A 127 -23.60 -0.76 -1.46
CA LYS A 127 -23.71 -0.37 -2.87
C LYS A 127 -23.65 1.15 -2.96
N LEU A 128 -22.71 1.70 -3.70
CA LEU A 128 -22.57 3.14 -3.89
C LEU A 128 -22.81 3.51 -5.36
N ASP A 129 -23.55 4.58 -5.56
CA ASP A 129 -23.74 5.18 -6.87
C ASP A 129 -22.48 5.94 -7.26
N TRP A 130 -21.89 5.60 -8.42
CA TRP A 130 -20.68 6.23 -8.92
C TRP A 130 -20.80 7.75 -9.05
N ASN A 131 -21.93 8.23 -9.52
CA ASN A 131 -22.15 9.65 -9.78
C ASN A 131 -22.42 10.48 -8.52
N LYS A 132 -22.61 9.81 -7.38
CA LYS A 132 -22.78 10.44 -6.06
C LYS A 132 -21.53 10.23 -5.22
N GLN A 133 -21.56 9.27 -4.28
CA GLN A 133 -20.45 9.02 -3.35
C GLN A 133 -19.36 8.11 -3.93
N GLY A 134 -19.70 7.25 -4.90
CA GLY A 134 -18.79 6.18 -5.37
C GLY A 134 -17.46 6.70 -5.90
N LYS A 135 -17.47 7.82 -6.63
CA LYS A 135 -16.24 8.41 -7.18
C LYS A 135 -15.28 8.96 -6.10
N ASP A 136 -15.78 9.23 -4.89
CA ASP A 136 -15.02 9.86 -3.81
C ASP A 136 -14.40 8.82 -2.85
N VAL A 137 -14.89 7.56 -2.88
CA VAL A 137 -14.39 6.47 -2.03
C VAL A 137 -12.92 6.17 -2.31
N MET A 138 -12.51 6.25 -3.57
CA MET A 138 -11.14 6.04 -3.98
C MET A 138 -10.70 7.21 -4.86
N LYS A 139 -9.98 8.18 -4.30
CA LYS A 139 -9.52 9.37 -5.01
C LYS A 139 -8.50 9.02 -6.11
N ARG A 140 -8.38 9.85 -7.14
CA ARG A 140 -7.32 9.69 -8.16
C ARG A 140 -5.94 9.67 -7.50
N GLY A 141 -5.09 8.75 -7.91
CA GLY A 141 -3.76 8.53 -7.34
C GLY A 141 -3.74 7.71 -6.05
N SER A 142 -4.89 7.46 -5.40
CA SER A 142 -4.96 6.63 -4.20
C SER A 142 -4.98 5.14 -4.51
N TYR A 143 -4.68 4.36 -3.48
CA TYR A 143 -4.69 2.90 -3.53
C TYR A 143 -5.92 2.34 -2.81
N GLY A 144 -6.30 1.12 -3.20
CA GLY A 144 -7.34 0.34 -2.56
C GLY A 144 -7.09 -1.15 -2.79
N TYR A 145 -7.95 -1.99 -2.26
CA TYR A 145 -7.89 -3.44 -2.43
C TYR A 145 -9.15 -3.94 -3.09
N LEU A 146 -9.00 -4.92 -3.97
CA LEU A 146 -10.10 -5.69 -4.54
C LEU A 146 -10.08 -7.10 -3.96
N TYR A 147 -11.25 -7.57 -3.53
CA TYR A 147 -11.46 -8.95 -3.10
C TYR A 147 -12.40 -9.65 -4.08
N ASP A 148 -11.91 -10.74 -4.70
CA ASP A 148 -12.71 -11.58 -5.60
C ASP A 148 -13.57 -12.52 -4.76
N ILE A 149 -14.89 -12.38 -4.85
CA ILE A 149 -15.83 -13.17 -4.04
C ILE A 149 -15.88 -14.65 -4.44
N LYS A 150 -15.41 -15.00 -5.64
CA LYS A 150 -15.44 -16.38 -6.16
C LYS A 150 -14.21 -17.19 -5.77
N LYS A 151 -13.04 -16.58 -5.80
CA LYS A 151 -11.76 -17.26 -5.58
C LYS A 151 -11.07 -16.86 -4.26
N GLY A 152 -11.62 -15.88 -3.52
CA GLY A 152 -11.03 -15.40 -2.27
C GLY A 152 -9.71 -14.65 -2.47
N ILE A 153 -9.41 -14.20 -3.69
CA ILE A 153 -8.14 -13.53 -4.00
C ILE A 153 -8.26 -12.05 -3.70
N LYS A 154 -7.31 -11.51 -2.93
CA LYS A 154 -7.16 -10.08 -2.66
C LYS A 154 -5.97 -9.52 -3.42
N LEU A 155 -6.16 -8.38 -4.12
CA LEU A 155 -5.10 -7.66 -4.82
C LEU A 155 -5.18 -6.16 -4.52
N ARG A 156 -4.04 -5.50 -4.57
CA ARG A 156 -3.95 -4.04 -4.43
C ARG A 156 -4.05 -3.39 -5.79
N ILE A 157 -4.78 -2.29 -5.85
CA ILE A 157 -4.95 -1.48 -7.06
C ILE A 157 -4.66 -0.02 -6.78
N LYS A 158 -4.34 0.74 -7.83
CA LYS A 158 -4.23 2.20 -7.83
C LYS A 158 -5.27 2.78 -8.77
N ARG A 159 -6.03 3.78 -8.34
CA ARG A 159 -6.88 4.54 -9.26
C ARG A 159 -6.05 5.59 -9.99
N MET A 160 -5.91 5.45 -11.30
CA MET A 160 -5.25 6.47 -12.11
C MET A 160 -6.21 7.55 -12.59
N GLY A 161 -7.46 7.22 -12.87
CA GLY A 161 -8.40 8.14 -13.50
C GLY A 161 -9.85 7.72 -13.48
N GLY A 162 -10.53 8.08 -14.57
CA GLY A 162 -11.92 7.73 -14.84
C GLY A 162 -12.94 8.75 -14.33
N THR A 163 -13.87 9.11 -15.20
CA THR A 163 -15.00 10.00 -14.91
C THR A 163 -16.33 9.26 -14.92
N LYS A 164 -16.48 8.27 -15.80
CA LYS A 164 -17.69 7.44 -15.96
C LYS A 164 -17.68 6.19 -15.09
N HIS A 165 -16.52 5.72 -14.71
CA HIS A 165 -16.15 4.66 -13.77
C HIS A 165 -14.72 4.90 -13.31
N ALA A 166 -14.16 4.09 -12.43
CA ALA A 166 -12.76 4.19 -12.08
C ALA A 166 -11.88 3.45 -13.11
N ASP A 167 -10.82 4.10 -13.55
CA ASP A 167 -9.73 3.49 -14.29
C ASP A 167 -8.64 3.14 -13.28
N VAL A 168 -8.33 1.86 -13.17
CA VAL A 168 -7.45 1.33 -12.13
C VAL A 168 -6.36 0.45 -12.71
N GLU A 169 -5.24 0.37 -12.01
CA GLU A 169 -4.09 -0.48 -12.36
C GLU A 169 -3.78 -1.43 -11.21
N PRO A 170 -3.29 -2.65 -11.45
CA PRO A 170 -2.66 -3.43 -10.40
C PRO A 170 -1.47 -2.67 -9.83
N ALA A 171 -1.32 -2.63 -8.52
CA ALA A 171 -0.28 -1.84 -7.87
C ALA A 171 1.13 -2.39 -8.08
N THR A 172 1.26 -3.69 -8.30
CA THR A 172 2.54 -4.41 -8.47
C THR A 172 2.43 -5.54 -9.49
N ALA A 173 3.56 -6.11 -9.91
CA ALA A 173 3.60 -7.32 -10.75
C ALA A 173 2.92 -8.52 -10.06
N ALA A 174 3.03 -8.63 -8.73
CA ALA A 174 2.35 -9.66 -7.94
C ALA A 174 0.82 -9.48 -8.01
N ASP A 175 0.32 -8.23 -7.94
CA ASP A 175 -1.11 -7.94 -8.08
C ASP A 175 -1.61 -8.24 -9.50
N THR A 176 -0.80 -8.01 -10.52
CA THR A 176 -1.10 -8.42 -11.90
C THR A 176 -1.21 -9.94 -12.02
N ALA A 177 -0.33 -10.69 -11.36
CA ALA A 177 -0.42 -12.15 -11.33
C ALA A 177 -1.70 -12.63 -10.61
N LYS A 178 -2.11 -11.97 -9.51
CA LYS A 178 -3.39 -12.21 -8.83
C LYS A 178 -4.58 -11.89 -9.75
N LEU A 179 -4.56 -10.75 -10.44
CA LEU A 179 -5.60 -10.37 -11.41
C LEU A 179 -5.72 -11.40 -12.55
N LYS A 180 -4.58 -11.90 -13.04
CA LYS A 180 -4.54 -12.97 -14.06
C LYS A 180 -5.16 -14.27 -13.55
N LYS A 181 -4.95 -14.63 -12.27
CA LYS A 181 -5.62 -15.80 -11.64
C LYS A 181 -7.13 -15.58 -11.54
N ILE A 182 -7.60 -14.37 -11.17
CA ILE A 182 -9.03 -14.01 -11.16
C ILE A 182 -9.62 -14.17 -12.57
N ALA A 183 -8.92 -13.69 -13.58
CA ALA A 183 -9.32 -13.78 -14.98
C ALA A 183 -9.29 -15.21 -15.57
N GLY A 184 -8.89 -16.23 -14.79
CA GLY A 184 -8.78 -17.60 -15.31
C GLY A 184 -7.58 -17.83 -16.25
N GLY A 185 -6.52 -17.02 -16.11
CA GLY A 185 -5.28 -17.11 -16.88
C GLY A 185 -5.20 -16.22 -18.12
N LYS A 186 -6.31 -15.66 -18.59
CA LYS A 186 -6.37 -14.77 -19.76
C LYS A 186 -7.23 -13.55 -19.47
N PHE A 187 -6.67 -12.37 -19.63
CA PHE A 187 -7.41 -11.11 -19.47
C PHE A 187 -8.55 -10.97 -20.50
N SER A 188 -9.68 -10.44 -20.08
CA SER A 188 -10.86 -10.33 -20.92
C SER A 188 -11.76 -9.15 -20.52
N TRP A 189 -12.72 -8.83 -21.38
CA TRP A 189 -13.78 -7.85 -21.09
C TRP A 189 -14.90 -8.42 -20.21
N GLY A 190 -14.87 -9.71 -19.86
CA GLY A 190 -15.83 -10.34 -18.97
C GLY A 190 -15.87 -9.68 -17.61
N CYS A 191 -17.06 -9.61 -17.02
CA CYS A 191 -17.29 -8.95 -15.74
C CYS A 191 -17.07 -9.91 -14.56
N HIS A 192 -16.38 -9.41 -13.54
CA HIS A 192 -16.09 -10.13 -12.29
C HIS A 192 -16.69 -9.39 -11.11
N PRO A 193 -17.47 -10.05 -10.25
CA PRO A 193 -18.01 -9.47 -9.02
C PRO A 193 -16.91 -9.37 -7.95
N MET A 194 -16.71 -8.17 -7.41
CA MET A 194 -15.64 -7.85 -6.48
C MET A 194 -16.14 -7.02 -5.31
N ILE A 195 -15.38 -7.00 -4.23
CA ILE A 195 -15.53 -6.01 -3.15
C ILE A 195 -14.31 -5.09 -3.20
N LEU A 196 -14.55 -3.79 -3.30
CA LEU A 196 -13.53 -2.76 -3.15
C LEU A 196 -13.43 -2.37 -1.67
N GLN A 197 -12.21 -2.39 -1.14
CA GLN A 197 -11.86 -1.77 0.13
C GLN A 197 -11.05 -0.50 -0.14
N ALA A 198 -11.62 0.67 0.10
CA ALA A 198 -10.96 1.96 -0.08
C ALA A 198 -11.66 3.03 0.75
N GLY A 199 -10.95 4.07 1.20
CA GLY A 199 -11.51 5.19 1.97
C GLY A 199 -12.28 4.74 3.22
N GLY A 200 -11.80 3.70 3.92
CA GLY A 200 -12.45 3.14 5.10
C GLY A 200 -13.76 2.38 4.82
N GLN A 201 -14.12 2.14 3.56
CA GLN A 201 -15.39 1.52 3.17
C GLN A 201 -15.17 0.21 2.41
N TYR A 202 -16.19 -0.65 2.47
CA TYR A 202 -16.29 -1.87 1.66
C TYR A 202 -17.45 -1.70 0.67
N VAL A 203 -17.14 -1.73 -0.62
CA VAL A 203 -18.11 -1.39 -1.68
C VAL A 203 -18.24 -2.54 -2.67
N ALA A 204 -19.46 -3.01 -2.90
CA ALA A 204 -19.73 -3.96 -3.96
C ALA A 204 -19.48 -3.30 -5.33
N CYS A 205 -18.60 -3.91 -6.12
CA CYS A 205 -18.18 -3.41 -7.41
C CYS A 205 -18.03 -4.52 -8.44
N SER A 206 -17.74 -4.15 -9.67
CA SER A 206 -17.45 -5.07 -10.76
C SER A 206 -16.25 -4.58 -11.55
N ILE A 207 -15.40 -5.48 -12.00
CA ILE A 207 -14.27 -5.17 -12.89
C ILE A 207 -14.38 -5.97 -14.19
N ASN A 208 -13.75 -5.47 -15.26
CA ASN A 208 -13.18 -6.34 -16.29
C ASN A 208 -11.69 -6.55 -15.99
N THR A 209 -11.00 -7.34 -16.80
CA THR A 209 -9.57 -7.59 -16.59
C THR A 209 -8.71 -7.25 -17.81
N MET A 210 -9.31 -6.73 -18.88
CA MET A 210 -8.63 -6.43 -20.14
C MET A 210 -7.73 -5.19 -19.98
N PRO A 211 -6.42 -5.30 -20.21
CA PRO A 211 -5.53 -4.14 -20.29
C PRO A 211 -5.91 -3.24 -21.46
N HIS A 212 -6.09 -1.93 -21.20
CA HIS A 212 -6.39 -0.95 -22.24
C HIS A 212 -6.06 0.47 -21.77
N GLY A 213 -6.00 1.41 -22.72
CA GLY A 213 -5.75 2.83 -22.44
C GLY A 213 -4.36 3.11 -21.87
N ASP A 214 -4.28 4.17 -21.06
CA ASP A 214 -3.03 4.66 -20.48
C ASP A 214 -2.62 3.84 -19.25
N GLN A 215 -1.36 4.00 -18.83
CA GLN A 215 -0.81 3.44 -17.60
C GLN A 215 0.02 4.47 -16.86
N THR A 216 0.08 4.34 -15.53
CA THR A 216 0.93 5.17 -14.66
C THR A 216 1.98 4.36 -13.91
N ILE A 217 1.85 3.04 -13.88
CA ILE A 217 2.78 2.10 -13.25
C ILE A 217 3.41 1.24 -14.35
N THR A 218 4.70 1.44 -14.62
CA THR A 218 5.40 0.80 -15.74
C THR A 218 6.05 -0.54 -15.39
N ASN A 219 6.13 -0.89 -14.10
CA ASN A 219 6.81 -2.09 -13.60
C ASN A 219 5.85 -3.10 -12.94
N ASN A 220 4.56 -3.00 -13.21
CA ASN A 220 3.55 -3.91 -12.68
C ASN A 220 3.20 -5.09 -13.62
N ASN A 221 3.87 -5.24 -14.76
CA ASN A 221 3.58 -6.27 -15.77
C ASN A 221 2.14 -6.23 -16.31
N TYR A 222 1.51 -5.05 -16.31
CA TYR A 222 0.17 -4.81 -16.83
C TYR A 222 0.22 -3.61 -17.77
N ASN A 223 -0.06 -3.81 -19.05
CA ASN A 223 0.09 -2.76 -20.06
C ASN A 223 -1.21 -1.98 -20.24
N GLY A 224 -1.42 -0.97 -19.41
CA GLY A 224 -2.62 -0.13 -19.40
C GLY A 224 -3.37 -0.19 -18.07
N GLN A 225 -4.65 0.06 -18.12
CA GLN A 225 -5.61 0.08 -17.01
C GLN A 225 -6.73 -0.95 -17.23
N PHE A 226 -7.56 -1.17 -16.21
CA PHE A 226 -8.84 -1.87 -16.34
C PHE A 226 -9.97 -1.09 -15.66
N CYS A 227 -11.22 -1.40 -16.01
CA CYS A 227 -12.37 -0.68 -15.51
C CYS A 227 -12.89 -1.27 -14.19
N LEU A 228 -13.16 -0.40 -13.21
CA LEU A 228 -13.88 -0.71 -11.99
C LEU A 228 -15.20 0.05 -11.98
N HIS A 229 -16.30 -0.68 -11.98
CA HIS A 229 -17.66 -0.16 -12.00
C HIS A 229 -18.35 -0.30 -10.64
N MET A 230 -19.02 0.75 -10.22
CA MET A 230 -20.01 0.79 -9.14
C MET A 230 -21.41 0.99 -9.71
N VAL A 231 -22.43 1.10 -8.87
CA VAL A 231 -23.81 1.36 -9.33
C VAL A 231 -23.84 2.60 -10.23
N ASN A 232 -24.57 2.53 -11.32
CA ASN A 232 -24.73 3.60 -12.32
C ASN A 232 -23.44 4.07 -13.03
N SER A 233 -22.32 3.37 -12.87
CA SER A 233 -21.14 3.60 -13.72
C SER A 233 -21.49 3.37 -15.19
N ARG A 234 -20.85 4.15 -16.07
CA ARG A 234 -21.07 4.08 -17.52
C ARG A 234 -19.80 3.65 -18.24
N THR A 235 -19.92 3.07 -19.41
CA THR A 235 -18.81 2.68 -20.28
C THR A 235 -18.18 3.90 -20.98
N HIS A 236 -16.91 3.80 -21.37
CA HIS A 236 -16.24 4.85 -22.14
C HIS A 236 -16.85 5.04 -23.52
N GLY A 237 -16.99 3.96 -24.29
CA GLY A 237 -17.36 4.02 -25.70
C GLY A 237 -18.81 4.43 -25.93
N THR A 238 -19.75 3.80 -25.21
CA THR A 238 -21.18 4.01 -25.46
C THR A 238 -21.84 5.00 -24.52
N ASN A 239 -21.16 5.39 -23.44
CA ASN A 239 -21.72 6.20 -22.34
C ASN A 239 -23.02 5.61 -21.74
N LYS A 240 -23.17 4.29 -21.79
CA LYS A 240 -24.34 3.56 -21.25
C LYS A 240 -23.97 2.79 -20.01
N ILE A 241 -24.94 2.56 -19.14
CA ILE A 241 -24.80 1.61 -18.03
C ILE A 241 -24.73 0.22 -18.63
N ASN A 242 -23.70 -0.56 -18.24
CA ASN A 242 -23.54 -1.93 -18.69
C ASN A 242 -24.29 -2.88 -17.76
N PRO A 243 -25.33 -3.63 -18.24
CA PRO A 243 -26.14 -4.53 -17.42
C PRO A 243 -25.34 -5.65 -16.74
N GLU A 244 -24.29 -6.17 -17.41
CA GLU A 244 -23.45 -7.24 -16.85
C GLU A 244 -22.61 -6.75 -15.66
N HIS A 245 -22.04 -5.54 -15.74
CA HIS A 245 -21.40 -4.92 -14.59
C HIS A 245 -22.38 -4.71 -13.44
N GLN A 246 -23.61 -4.23 -13.71
CA GLN A 246 -24.62 -4.05 -12.66
C GLN A 246 -25.07 -5.38 -12.05
N LYS A 247 -25.14 -6.46 -12.85
CA LYS A 247 -25.40 -7.82 -12.36
C LYS A 247 -24.28 -8.30 -11.41
N CYS A 248 -23.02 -8.13 -11.79
CA CYS A 248 -21.87 -8.48 -10.96
C CYS A 248 -21.84 -7.67 -9.64
N ILE A 249 -22.20 -6.38 -9.66
CA ILE A 249 -22.31 -5.56 -8.44
C ILE A 249 -23.36 -6.13 -7.50
N ARG A 250 -24.55 -6.51 -8.03
CA ARG A 250 -25.59 -7.16 -7.20
C ARG A 250 -25.10 -8.50 -6.65
N GLN A 251 -24.42 -9.31 -7.44
CA GLN A 251 -23.84 -10.58 -6.98
C GLN A 251 -22.85 -10.37 -5.83
N ALA A 252 -21.96 -9.37 -5.96
CA ALA A 252 -20.99 -9.05 -4.92
C ALA A 252 -21.68 -8.61 -3.62
N TYR A 253 -22.69 -7.76 -3.71
CA TYR A 253 -23.49 -7.32 -2.57
C TYR A 253 -24.24 -8.48 -1.91
N ASN A 254 -24.94 -9.28 -2.70
CA ASN A 254 -25.72 -10.42 -2.21
C ASN A 254 -24.82 -11.44 -1.51
N TRP A 255 -23.66 -11.75 -2.10
CA TRP A 255 -22.69 -12.65 -1.49
C TRP A 255 -22.23 -12.15 -0.11
N ALA A 256 -22.00 -10.85 0.03
CA ALA A 256 -21.57 -10.26 1.30
C ALA A 256 -22.64 -10.35 2.38
N HIS A 257 -23.91 -10.27 2.01
CA HIS A 257 -25.06 -10.28 2.93
C HIS A 257 -25.78 -11.62 3.03
N GLY A 258 -25.26 -12.70 2.39
CA GLY A 258 -25.90 -14.02 2.42
C GLY A 258 -27.27 -14.06 1.74
N ILE A 259 -27.50 -13.16 0.76
CA ILE A 259 -28.74 -13.08 0.00
C ILE A 259 -28.62 -13.99 -1.24
N SER A 260 -29.45 -14.98 -1.37
CA SER A 260 -29.53 -15.89 -2.53
C SER A 260 -30.17 -15.23 -3.76
#